data_4ddf8d44bcb1177c6c5995d575966ef8
#
_entry.id   4ddf8d44bcb1177c6c5995d575966ef8
#
_cell.length_a   1.000
_cell.length_b   1.000
_cell.length_c   1.000
_cell.angle_alpha   90.00
_cell.angle_beta   90.00
_cell.angle_gamma   90.00
#
_symmetry.space_group_name_H-M   'P 1'
#
loop_
_entity.id
_entity.type
_entity.pdbx_description
1 polymer ?
#
loop_
_entity_poly.entity_id
_entity_poly.type
_entity_poly.pdbx_seq_one_letter_code
_entity_poly.pdbx_strand_id
1 'polypeptide(L)'
;VIDGKKYIVMVNGENEKPMEIEKVPLEQSVIYFKAECDFRNRADKGYFYYSLDGIRWKAIGNVLKMQYTMPHFMGYRFALFNYATKETEGYVDFDYFKIEDKISDCRWADVCYADDELEGHKLDIYLPDTGKSSHKVVVLIYGSAWFANNMKQNAFQVFGRSLLDKGFAVVSINHRSSRDAKFPAQINDVKAAIRFIRANAAKYKLDTSFIGITGFSSG
;
A
#
# COMPACT_ATOMS: atom_id res chain seq x y z
N VAL A 1 -8.66 17.47 -26.07
CA VAL A 1 -8.78 17.46 -27.55
C VAL A 1 -8.24 18.80 -28.06
N ILE A 2 -7.34 18.77 -29.02
CA ILE A 2 -6.76 19.97 -29.63
C ILE A 2 -7.00 19.83 -31.13
N ASP A 3 -7.69 20.80 -31.75
CA ASP A 3 -8.02 20.82 -33.19
C ASP A 3 -8.66 19.48 -33.66
N GLY A 4 -9.62 18.96 -32.92
CA GLY A 4 -10.32 17.71 -33.21
C GLY A 4 -9.53 16.42 -32.96
N LYS A 5 -8.26 16.53 -32.53
CA LYS A 5 -7.39 15.38 -32.24
C LYS A 5 -7.27 15.16 -30.73
N LYS A 6 -7.25 13.87 -30.33
CA LYS A 6 -7.05 13.48 -28.94
C LYS A 6 -5.57 13.34 -28.64
N TYR A 7 -5.18 13.67 -27.44
CA TYR A 7 -3.83 13.50 -26.94
C TYR A 7 -3.84 13.07 -25.48
N ILE A 8 -2.83 12.31 -25.08
CA ILE A 8 -2.42 12.13 -23.69
C ILE A 8 -1.35 13.19 -23.45
N VAL A 9 -1.49 13.97 -22.40
CA VAL A 9 -0.55 15.06 -22.10
C VAL A 9 -0.13 14.95 -20.64
N MET A 10 1.18 14.93 -20.41
CA MET A 10 1.73 15.10 -19.07
C MET A 10 2.07 16.57 -18.85
N VAL A 11 1.48 17.13 -17.81
CA VAL A 11 1.70 18.53 -17.42
C VAL A 11 2.27 18.57 -16.01
N ASN A 12 3.36 19.30 -15.83
CA ASN A 12 3.91 19.60 -14.51
C ASN A 12 3.42 20.99 -14.08
N GLY A 13 2.75 21.05 -12.92
CA GLY A 13 2.22 22.27 -12.31
C GLY A 13 3.02 22.77 -11.10
N GLU A 14 4.27 22.34 -10.90
CA GLU A 14 5.11 22.79 -9.77
C GLU A 14 5.42 24.30 -9.80
N ASN A 15 5.39 24.90 -10.97
CA ASN A 15 5.60 26.33 -11.16
C ASN A 15 4.27 27.04 -11.37
N GLU A 16 4.23 28.36 -11.20
CA GLU A 16 3.05 29.21 -11.44
C GLU A 16 2.44 29.04 -12.83
N LYS A 17 3.24 28.62 -13.82
CA LYS A 17 2.77 28.26 -15.16
C LYS A 17 2.95 26.76 -15.40
N PRO A 18 1.84 26.03 -15.59
CA PRO A 18 1.90 24.62 -15.97
C PRO A 18 2.72 24.40 -17.24
N MET A 19 3.62 23.43 -17.22
CA MET A 19 4.50 23.13 -18.33
C MET A 19 4.16 21.74 -18.92
N GLU A 20 3.90 21.70 -20.24
CA GLU A 20 3.73 20.44 -20.96
C GLU A 20 5.08 19.72 -21.04
N ILE A 21 5.16 18.51 -20.47
CA ILE A 21 6.38 17.70 -20.45
C ILE A 21 6.41 16.73 -21.62
N GLU A 22 5.28 16.09 -21.89
CA GLU A 22 5.17 15.13 -22.98
C GLU A 22 3.74 15.10 -23.52
N LYS A 23 3.62 14.87 -24.82
CA LYS A 23 2.36 14.79 -25.54
C LYS A 23 2.35 13.62 -26.51
N VAL A 24 1.40 12.72 -26.34
CA VAL A 24 1.26 11.51 -27.15
C VAL A 24 -0.09 11.54 -27.88
N PRO A 25 -0.13 11.36 -29.20
CA PRO A 25 -1.39 11.24 -29.94
C PRO A 25 -2.21 10.03 -29.48
N LEU A 26 -3.54 10.20 -29.39
CA LEU A 26 -4.46 9.15 -29.00
C LEU A 26 -5.56 9.00 -30.07
N GLU A 27 -5.59 7.85 -30.75
CA GLU A 27 -6.55 7.58 -31.81
C GLU A 27 -7.82 6.89 -31.32
N GLN A 28 -7.75 6.25 -30.15
CA GLN A 28 -8.88 5.50 -29.58
C GLN A 28 -9.65 6.30 -28.54
N SER A 29 -10.78 5.76 -28.07
CA SER A 29 -11.64 6.38 -27.05
C SER A 29 -11.38 5.90 -25.64
N VAL A 30 -10.77 4.73 -25.45
CA VAL A 30 -10.46 4.15 -24.14
C VAL A 30 -8.97 4.27 -23.85
N ILE A 31 -8.63 4.64 -22.64
CA ILE A 31 -7.26 4.79 -22.17
C ILE A 31 -7.18 4.39 -20.69
N TYR A 32 -6.09 3.77 -20.31
CA TYR A 32 -5.79 3.41 -18.94
C TYR A 32 -4.62 4.25 -18.45
N PHE A 33 -4.76 4.82 -17.26
CA PHE A 33 -3.71 5.55 -16.59
C PHE A 33 -3.29 4.82 -15.31
N LYS A 34 -2.02 4.92 -14.99
CA LYS A 34 -1.47 4.41 -13.74
C LYS A 34 -0.45 5.39 -13.19
N ALA A 35 -0.54 5.68 -11.90
CA ALA A 35 0.50 6.35 -11.13
C ALA A 35 1.08 5.36 -10.11
N GLU A 36 2.40 5.26 -10.06
CA GLU A 36 3.12 4.50 -9.04
C GLU A 36 3.87 5.48 -8.15
N CYS A 37 3.66 5.40 -6.83
CA CYS A 37 4.32 6.28 -5.87
C CYS A 37 5.24 5.48 -4.97
N ASP A 38 6.48 5.92 -4.85
CA ASP A 38 7.48 5.33 -3.98
C ASP A 38 7.79 6.28 -2.82
N PHE A 39 7.28 5.95 -1.64
CA PHE A 39 7.52 6.67 -0.39
C PHE A 39 8.60 6.03 0.47
N ARG A 40 9.21 4.92 0.02
CA ARG A 40 10.22 4.18 0.78
C ARG A 40 11.47 5.03 0.97
N ASN A 41 12.02 4.97 2.16
CA ASN A 41 13.27 5.67 2.50
C ASN A 41 13.25 7.18 2.15
N ARG A 42 12.08 7.82 2.17
CA ARG A 42 11.88 9.22 1.76
C ARG A 42 12.27 9.46 0.29
N ALA A 43 12.09 8.48 -0.57
CA ALA A 43 12.28 8.64 -2.01
C ALA A 43 11.31 9.66 -2.58
N ASP A 44 10.05 9.61 -2.12
CA ASP A 44 8.97 10.54 -2.45
C ASP A 44 8.88 10.79 -3.96
N LYS A 45 8.81 9.70 -4.73
CA LYS A 45 8.80 9.73 -6.19
C LYS A 45 7.48 9.23 -6.75
N GLY A 46 6.97 9.94 -7.77
CA GLY A 46 5.83 9.53 -8.57
C GLY A 46 6.23 9.20 -10.00
N TYR A 47 5.76 8.07 -10.50
CA TYR A 47 5.95 7.59 -11.87
C TYR A 47 4.60 7.47 -12.55
N PHE A 48 4.49 7.90 -13.80
CA PHE A 48 3.24 7.93 -14.53
C PHE A 48 3.31 7.06 -15.77
N TYR A 49 2.21 6.35 -16.03
CA TYR A 49 2.12 5.42 -17.14
C TYR A 49 0.74 5.52 -17.80
N TYR A 50 0.70 5.18 -19.06
CA TYR A 50 -0.53 4.94 -19.79
C TYR A 50 -0.52 3.58 -20.48
N SER A 51 -1.69 3.05 -20.76
CA SER A 51 -1.86 1.84 -21.56
C SER A 51 -3.05 1.98 -22.49
N LEU A 52 -2.92 1.45 -23.70
CA LEU A 52 -3.98 1.42 -24.71
C LEU A 52 -4.83 0.14 -24.63
N ASP A 53 -4.33 -0.89 -23.94
CA ASP A 53 -4.97 -2.21 -23.84
C ASP A 53 -5.16 -2.70 -22.39
N GLY A 54 -4.75 -1.89 -21.39
CA GLY A 54 -4.77 -2.26 -19.98
C GLY A 54 -3.72 -3.30 -19.55
N ILE A 55 -2.88 -3.78 -20.48
CA ILE A 55 -1.90 -4.84 -20.25
C ILE A 55 -0.48 -4.29 -20.40
N ARG A 56 -0.18 -3.63 -21.51
CA ARG A 56 1.15 -3.08 -21.82
C ARG A 56 1.23 -1.62 -21.42
N TRP A 57 2.07 -1.33 -20.44
CA TRP A 57 2.23 0.00 -19.85
C TRP A 57 3.43 0.72 -20.44
N LYS A 58 3.25 1.97 -20.83
CA LYS A 58 4.32 2.87 -21.29
C LYS A 58 4.44 4.02 -20.28
N ALA A 59 5.66 4.35 -19.90
CA ALA A 59 5.92 5.53 -19.09
C ALA A 59 5.60 6.81 -19.89
N ILE A 60 5.15 7.85 -19.18
CA ILE A 60 4.91 9.18 -19.74
C ILE A 60 5.44 10.25 -18.81
N GLY A 61 6.09 11.24 -19.39
CA GLY A 61 6.66 12.38 -18.68
C GLY A 61 7.91 12.03 -17.88
N ASN A 62 8.19 12.85 -16.90
CA ASN A 62 9.33 12.71 -16.00
C ASN A 62 8.88 12.21 -14.63
N VAL A 63 9.84 11.78 -13.82
CA VAL A 63 9.60 11.38 -12.42
C VAL A 63 9.25 12.65 -11.63
N LEU A 64 8.09 12.62 -10.98
CA LEU A 64 7.69 13.66 -10.03
C LEU A 64 8.41 13.44 -8.70
N LYS A 65 9.14 14.45 -8.22
CA LYS A 65 9.62 14.48 -6.85
C LYS A 65 8.55 15.08 -5.96
N MET A 66 7.90 14.24 -5.18
CA MET A 66 6.86 14.68 -4.26
C MET A 66 7.48 15.40 -3.06
N GLN A 67 6.83 16.47 -2.60
CA GLN A 67 7.28 17.25 -1.48
C GLN A 67 6.12 17.44 -0.49
N TYR A 68 6.44 17.34 0.80
CA TYR A 68 5.49 17.71 1.84
C TYR A 68 5.47 19.24 1.97
N THR A 69 4.30 19.84 1.77
CA THR A 69 4.13 21.28 1.93
C THR A 69 3.30 21.59 3.16
N MET A 70 3.88 22.39 4.07
CA MET A 70 3.29 22.75 5.37
C MET A 70 1.90 23.41 5.34
N PRO A 71 1.54 24.26 4.34
CA PRO A 71 0.26 25.00 4.40
C PRO A 71 -0.99 24.13 4.51
N HIS A 72 -0.91 22.85 4.13
CA HIS A 72 -2.11 22.02 4.03
C HIS A 72 -2.14 20.81 4.96
N PHE A 73 -1.09 20.50 5.72
CA PHE A 73 -1.01 19.32 6.60
C PHE A 73 -1.45 18.01 5.95
N MET A 74 -1.37 17.93 4.63
CA MET A 74 -1.89 16.82 3.85
C MET A 74 -0.86 16.39 2.83
N GLY A 75 -0.69 15.06 2.70
CA GLY A 75 0.10 14.47 1.64
C GLY A 75 -0.54 14.66 0.25
N TYR A 76 0.11 14.14 -0.76
CA TYR A 76 -0.40 14.12 -2.12
C TYR A 76 -1.74 13.41 -2.20
N ARG A 77 -2.62 13.92 -3.05
CA ARG A 77 -3.94 13.36 -3.32
C ARG A 77 -4.03 12.98 -4.79
N PHE A 78 -4.75 11.90 -5.04
CA PHE A 78 -5.13 11.51 -6.39
C PHE A 78 -6.58 11.93 -6.60
N ALA A 79 -6.84 12.53 -7.75
CA ALA A 79 -8.19 12.92 -8.14
C ALA A 79 -8.39 12.66 -9.62
N LEU A 80 -9.61 12.24 -9.98
CA LEU A 80 -10.11 12.23 -11.35
C LEU A 80 -11.08 13.40 -11.49
N PHE A 81 -10.93 14.18 -12.54
CA PHE A 81 -11.85 15.27 -12.85
C PHE A 81 -11.91 15.54 -14.34
N ASN A 82 -13.03 16.06 -14.79
CA ASN A 82 -13.24 16.51 -16.16
C ASN A 82 -13.63 17.99 -16.16
N TYR A 83 -13.00 18.78 -16.99
CA TYR A 83 -13.38 20.17 -17.20
C TYR A 83 -13.11 20.60 -18.64
N ALA A 84 -13.94 21.52 -19.12
CA ALA A 84 -13.79 22.12 -20.44
C ALA A 84 -12.99 23.41 -20.35
N THR A 85 -12.07 23.62 -21.31
CA THR A 85 -11.26 24.83 -21.41
C THR A 85 -11.76 25.83 -22.47
N LYS A 86 -12.64 25.40 -23.38
CA LYS A 86 -13.21 26.22 -24.44
C LYS A 86 -14.73 26.10 -24.51
N GLU A 87 -15.23 24.91 -24.79
CA GLU A 87 -16.67 24.63 -24.99
C GLU A 87 -17.10 23.52 -24.04
N THR A 88 -18.35 23.58 -23.55
CA THR A 88 -18.86 22.70 -22.49
C THR A 88 -19.52 21.41 -23.02
N GLU A 89 -19.23 20.99 -24.23
CA GLU A 89 -19.87 19.85 -24.90
C GLU A 89 -19.02 18.57 -24.87
N GLY A 90 -18.43 18.21 -23.78
CA GLY A 90 -17.65 16.98 -23.70
C GLY A 90 -17.93 16.22 -22.43
N TYR A 91 -17.84 14.89 -22.48
CA TYR A 91 -17.91 14.03 -21.33
C TYR A 91 -16.76 13.02 -21.31
N VAL A 92 -16.43 12.55 -20.14
CA VAL A 92 -15.48 11.46 -19.90
C VAL A 92 -16.12 10.52 -18.90
N ASP A 93 -16.24 9.26 -19.25
CA ASP A 93 -16.68 8.21 -18.35
C ASP A 93 -15.46 7.58 -17.69
N PHE A 94 -15.50 7.44 -16.39
CA PHE A 94 -14.48 6.72 -15.62
C PHE A 94 -15.07 5.37 -15.20
N ASP A 95 -14.63 4.28 -15.82
CA ASP A 95 -15.11 2.94 -15.52
C ASP A 95 -14.73 2.51 -14.11
N TYR A 96 -13.54 2.90 -13.63
CA TYR A 96 -13.10 2.64 -12.28
C TYR A 96 -11.97 3.58 -11.84
N PHE A 97 -11.84 3.74 -10.54
CA PHE A 97 -10.68 4.32 -9.88
C PHE A 97 -10.21 3.34 -8.81
N LYS A 98 -9.03 2.77 -8.98
CA LYS A 98 -8.49 1.74 -8.12
C LYS A 98 -7.21 2.24 -7.44
N ILE A 99 -7.15 2.15 -6.13
CA ILE A 99 -5.93 2.37 -5.36
C ILE A 99 -5.50 1.02 -4.82
N GLU A 100 -4.26 0.64 -5.10
CA GLU A 100 -3.66 -0.59 -4.61
C GLU A 100 -2.34 -0.24 -3.94
N ASP A 101 -2.19 -0.69 -2.71
CA ASP A 101 -0.86 -0.84 -2.15
C ASP A 101 -0.23 -2.09 -2.78
N LYS A 102 0.87 -1.95 -3.49
CA LYS A 102 1.66 -3.09 -3.88
C LYS A 102 2.32 -3.70 -2.65
N ILE A 103 1.56 -4.42 -1.86
CA ILE A 103 2.07 -5.36 -0.87
C ILE A 103 2.41 -6.64 -1.65
N SER A 104 3.34 -6.52 -2.60
CA SER A 104 3.79 -7.66 -3.42
C SER A 104 4.47 -8.75 -2.59
N ASP A 105 4.78 -8.45 -1.34
CA ASP A 105 5.51 -9.31 -0.43
C ASP A 105 4.59 -10.09 0.52
N CYS A 106 3.29 -9.78 0.57
CA CYS A 106 2.32 -10.55 1.34
C CYS A 106 2.09 -11.91 0.67
N ARG A 107 2.48 -12.97 1.36
CA ARG A 107 2.31 -14.36 0.87
C ARG A 107 1.04 -15.00 1.38
N TRP A 108 0.61 -14.64 2.58
CA TRP A 108 -0.63 -15.11 3.19
C TRP A 108 -1.30 -13.94 3.90
N ALA A 109 -2.45 -13.54 3.41
CA ALA A 109 -3.29 -12.49 4.00
C ALA A 109 -4.44 -13.11 4.78
N ASP A 110 -4.89 -12.39 5.80
CA ASP A 110 -6.08 -12.70 6.60
C ASP A 110 -6.09 -14.12 7.20
N VAL A 111 -4.91 -14.62 7.58
CA VAL A 111 -4.77 -15.92 8.24
C VAL A 111 -5.33 -15.82 9.66
N CYS A 112 -6.38 -16.58 9.96
CA CYS A 112 -6.93 -16.66 11.31
C CYS A 112 -6.00 -17.48 12.23
N TYR A 113 -5.65 -16.92 13.40
CA TYR A 113 -4.80 -17.58 14.39
C TYR A 113 -5.60 -18.14 15.59
N ALA A 114 -6.91 -18.01 15.54
CA ALA A 114 -7.87 -18.61 16.45
C ALA A 114 -9.01 -19.23 15.64
N ASP A 115 -9.80 -20.12 16.23
CA ASP A 115 -10.83 -20.88 15.51
C ASP A 115 -12.19 -20.15 15.53
N ASP A 116 -12.21 -18.82 15.30
CA ASP A 116 -13.41 -18.01 15.47
C ASP A 116 -13.69 -16.98 14.37
N GLU A 117 -12.82 -16.88 13.37
CA GLU A 117 -12.95 -15.95 12.22
C GLU A 117 -13.09 -14.46 12.57
N LEU A 118 -12.84 -14.05 13.84
CA LEU A 118 -12.89 -12.65 14.23
C LEU A 118 -11.83 -11.82 13.54
N GLU A 119 -12.16 -10.59 13.14
CA GLU A 119 -11.20 -9.67 12.52
C GLU A 119 -9.98 -9.41 13.42
N GLY A 120 -10.19 -9.31 14.73
CA GLY A 120 -9.12 -9.17 15.71
C GLY A 120 -8.20 -10.38 15.83
N HIS A 121 -8.52 -11.51 15.22
CA HIS A 121 -7.72 -12.73 15.28
C HIS A 121 -7.08 -13.10 13.93
N LYS A 122 -6.95 -12.13 13.02
CA LYS A 122 -6.29 -12.30 11.72
C LYS A 122 -4.87 -11.76 11.73
N LEU A 123 -4.02 -12.36 10.90
CA LEU A 123 -2.65 -11.91 10.67
C LEU A 123 -2.28 -12.02 9.18
N ASP A 124 -1.30 -11.22 8.79
CA ASP A 124 -0.68 -11.28 7.46
C ASP A 124 0.77 -11.71 7.59
N ILE A 125 1.23 -12.55 6.65
CA ILE A 125 2.62 -13.05 6.62
C ILE A 125 3.28 -12.59 5.34
N TYR A 126 4.40 -11.92 5.50
CA TYR A 126 5.25 -11.37 4.44
C TYR A 126 6.59 -12.08 4.46
N LEU A 127 7.06 -12.52 3.31
CA LEU A 127 8.37 -13.14 3.17
C LEU A 127 9.30 -12.28 2.34
N PRO A 128 10.58 -12.16 2.74
CA PRO A 128 11.59 -11.51 1.92
C PRO A 128 11.94 -12.39 0.71
N ASP A 129 12.33 -11.75 -0.38
CA ASP A 129 12.80 -12.45 -1.58
C ASP A 129 14.31 -12.73 -1.47
N THR A 130 14.68 -13.76 -0.72
CA THR A 130 16.09 -14.13 -0.46
C THR A 130 16.48 -15.49 -1.00
N GLY A 131 15.53 -16.23 -1.59
CA GLY A 131 15.75 -17.61 -2.03
C GLY A 131 15.93 -18.65 -0.89
N LYS A 132 15.86 -18.23 0.39
CA LYS A 132 15.99 -19.16 1.54
C LYS A 132 14.70 -19.96 1.76
N SER A 133 14.85 -21.15 2.34
CA SER A 133 13.73 -22.04 2.67
C SER A 133 12.91 -21.57 3.89
N SER A 134 13.52 -20.81 4.81
CA SER A 134 12.87 -20.22 5.98
C SER A 134 13.54 -18.93 6.43
N HIS A 135 12.81 -18.12 7.19
CA HIS A 135 13.25 -16.78 7.61
C HIS A 135 12.95 -16.55 9.08
N LYS A 136 13.90 -15.94 9.81
CA LYS A 136 13.69 -15.44 11.17
C LYS A 136 12.53 -14.45 11.19
N VAL A 137 11.73 -14.47 12.25
CA VAL A 137 10.44 -13.78 12.29
C VAL A 137 10.50 -12.50 13.10
N VAL A 138 9.86 -11.45 12.62
CA VAL A 138 9.48 -10.28 13.42
C VAL A 138 7.97 -10.10 13.37
N VAL A 139 7.35 -10.09 14.55
CA VAL A 139 5.93 -9.82 14.73
C VAL A 139 5.71 -8.33 14.92
N LEU A 140 4.77 -7.76 14.16
CA LEU A 140 4.42 -6.35 14.24
C LEU A 140 3.05 -6.17 14.90
N ILE A 141 2.98 -5.23 15.83
CA ILE A 141 1.75 -4.84 16.53
C ILE A 141 1.49 -3.36 16.28
N TYR A 142 0.30 -3.03 15.79
CA TYR A 142 -0.07 -1.64 15.50
C TYR A 142 -0.49 -0.88 16.76
N GLY A 143 -0.36 0.44 16.72
CA GLY A 143 -0.94 1.34 17.69
C GLY A 143 -2.28 1.89 17.23
N SER A 144 -3.28 1.88 18.10
CA SER A 144 -4.62 2.39 17.85
C SER A 144 -5.30 2.95 19.12
N ALA A 145 -4.51 3.24 20.17
CA ALA A 145 -5.02 3.51 21.51
C ALA A 145 -6.02 2.42 21.99
N TRP A 146 -5.83 1.18 21.53
CA TRP A 146 -6.69 0.00 21.76
C TRP A 146 -8.10 0.09 21.17
N PHE A 147 -8.41 1.09 20.32
CA PHE A 147 -9.77 1.26 19.77
C PHE A 147 -10.05 0.49 18.49
N ALA A 148 -9.03 0.03 17.78
CA ALA A 148 -9.18 -0.71 16.53
C ALA A 148 -8.76 -2.18 16.68
N ASN A 149 -9.33 -3.04 15.83
CA ASN A 149 -9.04 -4.48 15.78
C ASN A 149 -8.62 -4.97 14.37
N ASN A 150 -8.34 -4.03 13.43
CA ASN A 150 -8.16 -4.33 12.01
C ASN A 150 -7.04 -3.50 11.34
N MET A 151 -5.99 -3.15 12.09
CA MET A 151 -4.94 -2.26 11.57
C MET A 151 -3.59 -2.95 11.35
N LYS A 152 -3.56 -4.28 11.12
CA LYS A 152 -2.32 -5.02 10.85
C LYS A 152 -1.51 -4.46 9.68
N GLN A 153 -2.17 -3.96 8.64
CA GLN A 153 -1.49 -3.36 7.50
C GLN A 153 -0.76 -2.06 7.86
N ASN A 154 -1.29 -1.26 8.77
CA ASN A 154 -0.62 -0.04 9.23
C ASN A 154 0.71 -0.35 9.93
N ALA A 155 0.78 -1.44 10.73
CA ALA A 155 2.04 -1.86 11.34
C ALA A 155 3.08 -2.24 10.28
N PHE A 156 2.65 -2.94 9.24
CA PHE A 156 3.52 -3.30 8.12
C PHE A 156 4.03 -2.06 7.37
N GLN A 157 3.18 -1.09 7.09
CA GLN A 157 3.58 0.16 6.41
C GLN A 157 4.67 0.93 7.18
N VAL A 158 4.63 0.89 8.51
CA VAL A 158 5.61 1.62 9.35
C VAL A 158 6.97 0.90 9.40
N PHE A 159 7.00 -0.40 9.62
CA PHE A 159 8.23 -1.16 9.91
C PHE A 159 8.52 -2.28 8.93
N GLY A 160 7.48 -2.82 8.29
CA GLY A 160 7.54 -4.11 7.60
C GLY A 160 8.57 -4.14 6.48
N ARG A 161 8.58 -3.11 5.63
CA ARG A 161 9.48 -3.08 4.46
C ARG A 161 10.95 -3.13 4.87
N SER A 162 11.35 -2.32 5.84
CA SER A 162 12.74 -2.29 6.28
C SER A 162 13.21 -3.62 6.90
N LEU A 163 12.30 -4.38 7.48
CA LEU A 163 12.58 -5.71 8.04
C LEU A 163 12.67 -6.77 6.95
N LEU A 164 11.79 -6.74 5.94
CA LEU A 164 11.88 -7.60 4.77
C LEU A 164 13.20 -7.39 4.02
N ASP A 165 13.61 -6.15 3.81
CA ASP A 165 14.86 -5.79 3.13
C ASP A 165 16.10 -6.31 3.89
N LYS A 166 15.95 -6.56 5.21
CA LYS A 166 16.98 -7.19 6.06
C LYS A 166 16.87 -8.72 6.13
N GLY A 167 15.94 -9.30 5.37
CA GLY A 167 15.79 -10.75 5.25
C GLY A 167 14.96 -11.41 6.34
N PHE A 168 14.20 -10.65 7.14
CA PHE A 168 13.24 -11.20 8.10
C PHE A 168 11.91 -11.51 7.43
N ALA A 169 11.26 -12.58 7.85
CA ALA A 169 9.82 -12.73 7.67
C ALA A 169 9.10 -11.77 8.62
N VAL A 170 8.08 -11.10 8.12
CA VAL A 170 7.28 -10.17 8.92
C VAL A 170 5.88 -10.74 9.09
N VAL A 171 5.41 -10.80 10.33
CA VAL A 171 4.05 -11.21 10.65
C VAL A 171 3.33 -10.04 11.32
N SER A 172 2.40 -9.44 10.62
CA SER A 172 1.62 -8.32 11.14
C SER A 172 0.28 -8.82 11.65
N ILE A 173 -0.02 -8.59 12.92
CA ILE A 173 -1.17 -9.18 13.59
C ILE A 173 -2.25 -8.14 13.90
N ASN A 174 -3.51 -8.55 13.83
CA ASN A 174 -4.61 -7.91 14.50
C ASN A 174 -4.71 -8.43 15.96
N HIS A 175 -5.36 -7.68 16.81
CA HIS A 175 -5.78 -8.06 18.14
C HIS A 175 -7.15 -7.44 18.43
N ARG A 176 -7.91 -8.00 19.37
CA ARG A 176 -9.18 -7.41 19.78
C ARG A 176 -8.97 -6.00 20.34
N SER A 177 -9.91 -5.13 20.06
CA SER A 177 -9.95 -3.79 20.64
C SER A 177 -10.51 -3.81 22.06
N SER A 178 -10.40 -2.67 22.75
CA SER A 178 -11.05 -2.49 24.06
C SER A 178 -12.58 -2.48 23.98
N ARG A 179 -13.15 -2.33 22.77
CA ARG A 179 -14.59 -2.46 22.53
C ARG A 179 -15.02 -3.91 22.38
N ASP A 180 -14.13 -4.77 21.86
CA ASP A 180 -14.40 -6.19 21.68
C ASP A 180 -14.25 -6.95 23.01
N ALA A 181 -13.19 -6.63 23.77
CA ALA A 181 -12.92 -7.31 25.03
C ALA A 181 -12.03 -6.47 25.96
N LYS A 182 -12.21 -6.64 27.26
CA LYS A 182 -11.41 -5.97 28.30
C LYS A 182 -10.02 -6.59 28.41
N PHE A 183 -9.06 -5.82 28.91
CA PHE A 183 -7.74 -6.34 29.32
C PHE A 183 -7.92 -7.57 30.25
N PRO A 184 -7.17 -8.64 30.07
CA PRO A 184 -5.96 -8.81 29.27
C PRO A 184 -6.17 -9.45 27.88
N ALA A 185 -7.33 -9.28 27.24
CA ALA A 185 -7.63 -9.92 25.96
C ALA A 185 -6.56 -9.62 24.90
N GLN A 186 -6.11 -8.37 24.77
CA GLN A 186 -5.15 -7.92 23.78
C GLN A 186 -3.81 -8.66 23.90
N ILE A 187 -3.28 -8.76 25.11
CA ILE A 187 -2.02 -9.50 25.33
C ILE A 187 -2.20 -11.02 25.14
N ASN A 188 -3.38 -11.54 25.42
CA ASN A 188 -3.68 -12.95 25.19
C ASN A 188 -3.75 -13.26 23.68
N ASP A 189 -4.28 -12.34 22.88
CA ASP A 189 -4.32 -12.44 21.42
C ASP A 189 -2.91 -12.43 20.82
N VAL A 190 -2.02 -11.52 21.27
CA VAL A 190 -0.61 -11.51 20.87
C VAL A 190 0.07 -12.85 21.20
N LYS A 191 -0.15 -13.37 22.40
CA LYS A 191 0.40 -14.69 22.82
C LYS A 191 -0.19 -15.83 21.99
N ALA A 192 -1.47 -15.77 21.62
CA ALA A 192 -2.11 -16.76 20.76
C ALA A 192 -1.51 -16.73 19.35
N ALA A 193 -1.33 -15.55 18.76
CA ALA A 193 -0.68 -15.39 17.47
C ALA A 193 0.75 -15.96 17.46
N ILE A 194 1.54 -15.71 18.51
CA ILE A 194 2.91 -16.27 18.62
C ILE A 194 2.88 -17.80 18.71
N ARG A 195 1.94 -18.39 19.48
CA ARG A 195 1.79 -19.86 19.52
C ARG A 195 1.40 -20.42 18.17
N PHE A 196 0.46 -19.77 17.46
CA PHE A 196 0.06 -20.13 16.12
C PHE A 196 1.24 -20.10 15.14
N ILE A 197 2.05 -19.03 15.14
CA ILE A 197 3.25 -18.89 14.31
C ILE A 197 4.21 -20.06 14.56
N ARG A 198 4.48 -20.41 15.83
CA ARG A 198 5.35 -21.54 16.20
C ARG A 198 4.80 -22.88 15.73
N ALA A 199 3.51 -23.13 15.93
CA ALA A 199 2.87 -24.37 15.55
C ALA A 199 2.81 -24.57 14.02
N ASN A 200 2.78 -23.49 13.25
CA ASN A 200 2.63 -23.50 11.80
C ASN A 200 3.90 -23.03 11.06
N ALA A 201 5.05 -23.01 11.72
CA ALA A 201 6.30 -22.47 11.20
C ALA A 201 6.71 -23.06 9.85
N ALA A 202 6.67 -24.38 9.71
CA ALA A 202 7.03 -25.07 8.47
C ALA A 202 6.10 -24.70 7.30
N LYS A 203 4.79 -24.63 7.55
CA LYS A 203 3.77 -24.24 6.55
C LYS A 203 4.04 -22.86 5.95
N TYR A 204 4.45 -21.91 6.79
CA TYR A 204 4.65 -20.54 6.40
C TYR A 204 6.13 -20.15 6.18
N LYS A 205 7.02 -21.13 6.11
CA LYS A 205 8.48 -20.92 5.88
C LYS A 205 9.11 -19.99 6.92
N LEU A 206 8.72 -20.15 8.18
CA LEU A 206 9.19 -19.37 9.30
C LEU A 206 10.25 -20.12 10.11
N ASP A 207 11.34 -19.44 10.46
CA ASP A 207 12.34 -19.91 11.40
C ASP A 207 12.05 -19.33 12.79
N THR A 208 11.41 -20.13 13.64
CA THR A 208 11.01 -19.74 14.98
C THR A 208 12.09 -19.91 16.05
N SER A 209 13.34 -20.23 15.65
CA SER A 209 14.51 -20.13 16.55
C SER A 209 14.75 -18.69 17.01
N PHE A 210 14.24 -17.73 16.22
CA PHE A 210 14.20 -16.32 16.57
C PHE A 210 12.83 -15.72 16.23
N ILE A 211 12.15 -15.16 17.22
CA ILE A 211 10.95 -14.35 17.06
C ILE A 211 11.17 -13.03 17.79
N GLY A 212 11.38 -11.97 17.01
CA GLY A 212 11.34 -10.60 17.51
C GLY A 212 9.92 -10.08 17.54
N ILE A 213 9.62 -9.13 18.41
CA ILE A 213 8.33 -8.42 18.48
C ILE A 213 8.62 -6.94 18.52
N THR A 214 7.88 -6.17 17.76
CA THR A 214 7.93 -4.70 17.84
C THR A 214 6.54 -4.13 17.61
N GLY A 215 6.32 -2.98 18.17
CA GLY A 215 5.08 -2.24 18.04
C GLY A 215 5.31 -0.75 18.23
N PHE A 216 4.28 0.04 18.01
CA PHE A 216 4.30 1.47 18.28
C PHE A 216 3.04 1.91 19.03
N SER A 217 3.13 2.99 19.81
CA SER A 217 2.05 3.52 20.63
C SER A 217 1.49 2.44 21.57
N SER A 218 0.21 2.07 21.44
CA SER A 218 -0.44 1.02 22.23
C SER A 218 -0.14 -0.42 21.77
N GLY A 219 0.68 -0.56 20.72
CA GLY A 219 1.12 -1.86 20.21
C GLY A 219 2.34 -2.44 20.92
#